data_3d85355a78308afdfbe1c167bf7105c6
#
_entry.id   3d85355a78308afdfbe1c167bf7105c6
#
_cell.length_a   1.000
_cell.length_b   1.000
_cell.length_c   1.000
_cell.angle_alpha   90.00
_cell.angle_beta   90.00
_cell.angle_gamma   90.00
#
_symmetry.space_group_name_H-M   'P 1'
#
loop_
_entity.id
_entity.type
_entity.pdbx_description
1 polymer ?
#
loop_
_entity_poly.entity_id
_entity_poly.type
_entity_poly.pdbx_seq_one_letter_code
_entity_poly.pdbx_strand_id
1 'polypeptide(L)'
;MSQDDQEVQKEKLMPLQDFIGGWRGVAMQKLGGNARWSAESEWAWSFDEGVPAIVFELTPGRYFTSGRIVPGEGEKTFILQAKHTDSDTVETFSGFLNENKQLELVNDVIEPSRPARLLIQTLADKKRLVLTLQYGSNVKRLQQGATLGYTRKGTVFATRSRPVNECVVTGGEGNQQVSYQGETYWVCCKGCLSMFEDNPEKVIAAYEARKAKERAKQQSQ
;
A
#
# COMPACT_ATOMS: atom_id res chain seq x y z
N MET A 1 -8.21 8.04 19.79
CA MET A 1 -6.74 8.05 19.59
C MET A 1 -6.29 9.49 19.58
N SER A 2 -5.19 9.85 20.26
CA SER A 2 -4.66 11.22 20.25
C SER A 2 -4.06 11.55 18.87
N GLN A 3 -3.83 12.86 18.59
CA GLN A 3 -3.17 13.26 17.34
C GLN A 3 -1.74 12.72 17.24
N ASP A 4 -1.04 12.70 18.37
CA ASP A 4 0.32 12.16 18.42
C ASP A 4 0.34 10.66 18.12
N ASP A 5 -0.65 9.90 18.62
CA ASP A 5 -0.79 8.47 18.30
C ASP A 5 -1.06 8.25 16.81
N GLN A 6 -1.90 9.09 16.19
CA GLN A 6 -2.20 9.00 14.75
C GLN A 6 -0.95 9.24 13.89
N GLU A 7 -0.14 10.25 14.24
CA GLU A 7 1.09 10.54 13.50
C GLU A 7 2.11 9.40 13.66
N VAL A 8 2.27 8.84 14.86
CA VAL A 8 3.12 7.68 15.10
C VAL A 8 2.65 6.47 14.28
N GLN A 9 1.34 6.19 14.22
CA GLN A 9 0.79 5.08 13.42
C GLN A 9 1.01 5.31 11.91
N LYS A 10 0.83 6.55 11.45
CA LYS A 10 1.11 6.93 10.07
C LYS A 10 2.59 6.74 9.71
N GLU A 11 3.50 7.20 10.58
CA GLU A 11 4.95 7.02 10.38
C GLU A 11 5.34 5.55 10.26
N LYS A 12 4.76 4.67 11.07
CA LYS A 12 4.98 3.21 10.96
C LYS A 12 4.54 2.64 9.60
N LEU A 13 3.52 3.20 8.97
CA LEU A 13 3.03 2.76 7.65
C LEU A 13 3.80 3.38 6.47
N MET A 14 4.57 4.45 6.68
CA MET A 14 5.34 5.12 5.62
C MET A 14 6.24 4.17 4.79
N PRO A 15 6.86 3.11 5.34
CA PRO A 15 7.63 2.16 4.54
C PRO A 15 6.83 1.46 3.44
N LEU A 16 5.48 1.43 3.54
CA LEU A 16 4.57 0.85 2.55
C LEU A 16 4.05 1.88 1.54
N GLN A 17 4.48 3.14 1.62
CA GLN A 17 4.06 4.23 0.73
C GLN A 17 4.22 3.88 -0.75
N ASP A 18 5.20 3.06 -1.10
CA ASP A 18 5.48 2.65 -2.48
C ASP A 18 4.38 1.78 -3.11
N PHE A 19 3.48 1.22 -2.30
CA PHE A 19 2.32 0.46 -2.79
C PHE A 19 1.17 1.37 -3.23
N ILE A 20 1.09 2.60 -2.71
CA ILE A 20 -0.01 3.54 -2.98
C ILE A 20 -0.13 3.88 -4.46
N GLY A 21 -1.36 3.86 -4.96
CA GLY A 21 -1.74 4.21 -6.33
C GLY A 21 -2.48 3.12 -7.06
N GLY A 22 -2.80 3.39 -8.32
CA GLY A 22 -3.51 2.47 -9.21
C GLY A 22 -2.56 1.58 -10.00
N TRP A 23 -2.94 0.32 -10.14
CA TRP A 23 -2.15 -0.71 -10.78
C TRP A 23 -2.97 -1.52 -11.76
N ARG A 24 -2.36 -1.91 -12.88
CA ARG A 24 -2.97 -2.78 -13.89
C ARG A 24 -1.97 -3.85 -14.31
N GLY A 25 -2.41 -5.09 -14.44
CA GLY A 25 -1.51 -6.15 -14.80
C GLY A 25 -2.18 -7.47 -15.12
N VAL A 26 -1.42 -8.53 -14.97
CA VAL A 26 -1.85 -9.89 -15.23
C VAL A 26 -1.56 -10.75 -14.01
N ALA A 27 -2.56 -11.50 -13.61
CA ALA A 27 -2.41 -12.55 -12.62
C ALA A 27 -2.23 -13.90 -13.29
N MET A 28 -1.46 -14.76 -12.67
CA MET A 28 -1.14 -16.10 -13.14
C MET A 28 -1.29 -17.10 -12.00
N GLN A 29 -2.15 -18.10 -12.19
CA GLN A 29 -2.26 -19.24 -11.29
C GLN A 29 -1.10 -20.20 -11.55
N LYS A 30 -0.53 -20.75 -10.49
CA LYS A 30 0.59 -21.71 -10.53
C LYS A 30 0.24 -23.06 -9.89
N LEU A 31 -0.67 -23.08 -8.93
CA LEU A 31 -1.13 -24.28 -8.27
C LEU A 31 -2.56 -24.60 -8.74
N GLY A 32 -2.80 -25.84 -9.13
CA GLY A 32 -4.11 -26.28 -9.61
C GLY A 32 -4.49 -25.80 -11.01
N GLY A 33 -3.53 -25.28 -11.80
CA GLY A 33 -3.76 -24.83 -13.17
C GLY A 33 -2.78 -23.76 -13.65
N ASN A 34 -2.99 -23.29 -14.89
CA ASN A 34 -2.19 -22.23 -15.52
C ASN A 34 -3.09 -21.05 -15.98
N ALA A 35 -4.20 -20.81 -15.28
CA ALA A 35 -5.12 -19.75 -15.64
C ALA A 35 -4.43 -18.39 -15.55
N ARG A 36 -4.72 -17.53 -16.53
CA ARG A 36 -4.28 -16.12 -16.57
C ARG A 36 -5.49 -15.22 -16.69
N TRP A 37 -5.45 -14.07 -16.03
CA TRP A 37 -6.49 -13.07 -16.13
C TRP A 37 -5.92 -11.66 -15.96
N SER A 38 -6.57 -10.67 -16.56
CA SER A 38 -6.27 -9.28 -16.30
C SER A 38 -6.71 -8.92 -14.88
N ALA A 39 -5.90 -8.15 -14.19
CA ALA A 39 -6.18 -7.71 -12.83
C ALA A 39 -5.84 -6.24 -12.67
N GLU A 40 -6.64 -5.55 -11.89
CA GLU A 40 -6.37 -4.19 -11.44
C GLU A 40 -6.36 -4.15 -9.92
N SER A 41 -5.62 -3.22 -9.35
CA SER A 41 -5.71 -2.92 -7.93
C SER A 41 -5.56 -1.43 -7.69
N GLU A 42 -6.20 -0.96 -6.64
CA GLU A 42 -6.11 0.41 -6.17
C GLU A 42 -5.67 0.39 -4.71
N TRP A 43 -4.61 1.08 -4.39
CA TRP A 43 -4.05 1.16 -3.05
C TRP A 43 -4.09 2.59 -2.57
N ALA A 44 -4.61 2.80 -1.38
CA ALA A 44 -4.82 4.14 -0.82
C ALA A 44 -4.53 4.19 0.68
N TRP A 45 -4.22 5.37 1.16
CA TRP A 45 -4.33 5.66 2.58
C TRP A 45 -5.81 5.71 2.97
N SER A 46 -6.12 5.20 4.16
CA SER A 46 -7.38 5.40 4.87
C SER A 46 -7.08 6.03 6.23
N PHE A 47 -7.92 6.98 6.61
CA PHE A 47 -7.86 7.66 7.89
C PHE A 47 -9.20 7.54 8.63
N ASP A 48 -9.97 6.50 8.29
CA ASP A 48 -11.29 6.25 8.85
C ASP A 48 -11.20 6.12 10.38
N GLU A 49 -12.15 6.73 11.07
CA GLU A 49 -12.21 6.76 12.54
C GLU A 49 -10.92 7.29 13.20
N GLY A 50 -10.12 8.05 12.44
CA GLY A 50 -8.84 8.55 12.91
C GLY A 50 -7.75 7.50 13.06
N VAL A 51 -7.89 6.32 12.46
CA VAL A 51 -6.90 5.24 12.49
C VAL A 51 -6.22 5.12 11.12
N PRO A 52 -4.96 5.59 10.97
CA PRO A 52 -4.22 5.43 9.73
C PRO A 52 -4.08 3.97 9.31
N ALA A 53 -4.36 3.70 8.04
CA ALA A 53 -4.19 2.39 7.44
C ALA A 53 -3.84 2.52 5.95
N ILE A 54 -3.33 1.46 5.36
CA ILE A 54 -3.27 1.29 3.91
C ILE A 54 -4.35 0.29 3.52
N VAL A 55 -5.24 0.70 2.63
CA VAL A 55 -6.31 -0.14 2.10
C VAL A 55 -6.05 -0.46 0.64
N PHE A 56 -6.55 -1.61 0.19
CA PHE A 56 -6.50 -1.95 -1.22
C PHE A 56 -7.79 -2.64 -1.68
N GLU A 57 -8.06 -2.49 -2.97
CA GLU A 57 -9.10 -3.22 -3.70
C GLU A 57 -8.47 -3.99 -4.86
N LEU A 58 -8.99 -5.18 -5.16
CA LEU A 58 -8.56 -6.06 -6.26
C LEU A 58 -9.72 -6.33 -7.20
N THR A 59 -9.52 -6.14 -8.51
CA THR A 59 -10.54 -6.37 -9.54
C THR A 59 -9.95 -7.16 -10.72
N PRO A 60 -10.49 -8.34 -11.09
CA PRO A 60 -11.38 -9.15 -10.27
C PRO A 60 -10.63 -9.69 -9.04
N GLY A 61 -11.30 -9.68 -7.91
CA GLY A 61 -10.78 -10.27 -6.68
C GLY A 61 -11.01 -11.78 -6.69
N ARG A 62 -10.08 -12.59 -7.19
CA ARG A 62 -10.24 -14.05 -7.22
C ARG A 62 -9.96 -14.76 -5.90
N TYR A 63 -9.17 -14.15 -5.03
CA TYR A 63 -8.83 -14.67 -3.71
C TYR A 63 -9.32 -13.73 -2.62
N PHE A 64 -8.99 -12.45 -2.78
CA PHE A 64 -9.45 -11.37 -1.93
C PHE A 64 -10.05 -10.27 -2.80
N THR A 65 -11.06 -9.58 -2.29
CA THR A 65 -11.66 -8.41 -2.93
C THR A 65 -11.00 -7.13 -2.44
N SER A 66 -10.63 -7.09 -1.17
CA SER A 66 -10.05 -5.92 -0.51
C SER A 66 -9.22 -6.31 0.70
N GLY A 67 -8.45 -5.36 1.21
CA GLY A 67 -7.72 -5.54 2.46
C GLY A 67 -7.37 -4.21 3.11
N ARG A 68 -7.08 -4.29 4.40
CA ARG A 68 -6.68 -3.18 5.27
C ARG A 68 -5.40 -3.56 6.02
N ILE A 69 -4.36 -2.78 5.87
CA ILE A 69 -3.08 -2.97 6.54
C ILE A 69 -2.94 -1.90 7.62
N VAL A 70 -2.66 -2.33 8.84
CA VAL A 70 -2.36 -1.47 9.99
C VAL A 70 -0.99 -1.83 10.57
N PRO A 71 -0.35 -0.93 11.33
CA PRO A 71 0.89 -1.28 12.03
C PRO A 71 0.65 -2.37 13.07
N GLY A 72 1.62 -3.28 13.21
CA GLY A 72 1.70 -4.22 14.32
C GLY A 72 2.40 -3.59 15.54
N GLU A 73 2.60 -4.39 16.58
CA GLU A 73 3.22 -3.94 17.83
C GLU A 73 4.72 -3.65 17.67
N GLY A 74 5.42 -4.44 16.85
CA GLY A 74 6.87 -4.31 16.64
C GLY A 74 7.24 -3.25 15.59
N GLU A 75 8.55 -2.96 15.50
CA GLU A 75 9.10 -2.14 14.44
C GLU A 75 8.97 -2.85 13.08
N LYS A 76 8.47 -2.13 12.06
CA LYS A 76 8.24 -2.66 10.70
C LYS A 76 7.36 -3.92 10.65
N THR A 77 6.52 -4.13 11.67
CA THR A 77 5.52 -5.19 11.68
C THR A 77 4.15 -4.66 11.27
N PHE A 78 3.37 -5.52 10.61
CA PHE A 78 2.08 -5.14 10.02
C PHE A 78 1.05 -6.27 10.21
N ILE A 79 -0.20 -5.86 10.30
CA ILE A 79 -1.36 -6.76 10.30
C ILE A 79 -2.21 -6.42 9.09
N LEU A 80 -2.51 -7.41 8.27
CA LEU A 80 -3.45 -7.30 7.15
C LEU A 80 -4.73 -8.04 7.50
N GLN A 81 -5.85 -7.38 7.35
CA GLN A 81 -7.18 -7.96 7.30
C GLN A 81 -7.64 -7.98 5.85
N ALA A 82 -7.80 -9.16 5.26
CA ALA A 82 -8.18 -9.34 3.86
C ALA A 82 -9.56 -9.98 3.74
N LYS A 83 -10.47 -9.35 2.98
CA LYS A 83 -11.81 -9.86 2.72
C LYS A 83 -11.74 -10.92 1.63
N HIS A 84 -12.24 -12.12 1.93
CA HIS A 84 -12.32 -13.22 0.98
C HIS A 84 -13.34 -12.94 -0.14
N THR A 85 -13.10 -13.46 -1.34
CA THR A 85 -13.96 -13.22 -2.50
C THR A 85 -15.33 -13.89 -2.41
N ASP A 86 -15.34 -15.12 -1.92
CA ASP A 86 -16.54 -15.98 -1.96
C ASP A 86 -17.34 -15.94 -0.66
N SER A 87 -16.95 -15.11 0.30
CA SER A 87 -17.61 -15.00 1.60
C SER A 87 -17.35 -13.66 2.26
N ASP A 88 -18.13 -13.30 3.27
CA ASP A 88 -17.85 -12.15 4.13
C ASP A 88 -16.74 -12.41 5.16
N THR A 89 -16.04 -13.54 5.04
CA THR A 89 -14.94 -13.90 5.93
C THR A 89 -13.77 -12.95 5.72
N VAL A 90 -13.21 -12.47 6.81
CA VAL A 90 -11.97 -11.70 6.85
C VAL A 90 -10.87 -12.60 7.36
N GLU A 91 -9.81 -12.73 6.60
CA GLU A 91 -8.59 -13.44 7.00
C GLU A 91 -7.57 -12.44 7.54
N THR A 92 -6.91 -12.82 8.64
CA THR A 92 -5.87 -12.02 9.26
C THR A 92 -4.50 -12.60 8.96
N PHE A 93 -3.60 -11.73 8.54
CA PHE A 93 -2.20 -12.05 8.28
C PHE A 93 -1.33 -11.13 9.12
N SER A 94 -0.31 -11.68 9.73
CA SER A 94 0.68 -10.94 10.51
C SER A 94 2.06 -11.10 9.90
N GLY A 95 2.87 -10.04 9.92
CA GLY A 95 4.20 -10.13 9.35
C GLY A 95 5.00 -8.84 9.40
N PHE A 96 5.98 -8.72 8.52
CA PHE A 96 6.96 -7.65 8.57
C PHE A 96 7.47 -7.26 7.17
N LEU A 97 8.06 -6.07 7.10
CA LEU A 97 8.81 -5.62 5.93
C LEU A 97 10.27 -6.03 6.09
N ASN A 98 10.73 -6.92 5.20
CA ASN A 98 12.11 -7.42 5.24
C ASN A 98 13.11 -6.41 4.64
N GLU A 99 14.41 -6.70 4.73
CA GLU A 99 15.50 -5.85 4.24
C GLU A 99 15.41 -5.55 2.73
N ASN A 100 14.82 -6.45 1.96
CA ASN A 100 14.59 -6.29 0.51
C ASN A 100 13.34 -5.45 0.19
N LYS A 101 12.74 -4.79 1.18
CA LYS A 101 11.48 -4.04 1.07
C LYS A 101 10.31 -4.89 0.55
N GLN A 102 10.33 -6.17 0.85
CA GLN A 102 9.22 -7.07 0.59
C GLN A 102 8.41 -7.22 1.88
N LEU A 103 7.13 -6.94 1.81
CA LEU A 103 6.18 -7.20 2.87
C LEU A 103 5.83 -8.70 2.85
N GLU A 104 6.21 -9.38 3.90
CA GLU A 104 5.93 -10.80 4.12
C GLU A 104 4.88 -10.94 5.21
N LEU A 105 3.73 -11.52 4.87
CA LEU A 105 2.58 -11.66 5.74
C LEU A 105 2.16 -13.14 5.78
N VAL A 106 2.09 -13.71 6.96
CA VAL A 106 1.68 -15.10 7.21
C VAL A 106 0.27 -15.10 7.76
N ASN A 107 -0.59 -15.99 7.24
CA ASN A 107 -1.95 -16.16 7.72
C ASN A 107 -1.94 -16.69 9.16
N ASP A 108 -2.75 -16.13 10.02
CA ASP A 108 -2.87 -16.57 11.42
C ASP A 108 -3.48 -17.97 11.50
N VAL A 109 -4.26 -18.38 10.48
CA VAL A 109 -4.82 -19.73 10.31
C VAL A 109 -4.26 -20.37 9.06
N ILE A 110 -3.45 -21.41 9.20
CA ILE A 110 -2.81 -22.12 8.10
C ILE A 110 -3.60 -23.33 7.69
N GLU A 111 -4.23 -23.25 6.52
CA GLU A 111 -5.01 -24.31 5.90
C GLU A 111 -4.57 -24.50 4.43
N PRO A 112 -4.54 -25.76 3.91
CA PRO A 112 -4.12 -26.00 2.52
C PRO A 112 -4.96 -25.31 1.46
N SER A 113 -6.23 -25.05 1.74
CA SER A 113 -7.21 -24.41 0.85
C SER A 113 -7.08 -22.88 0.78
N ARG A 114 -6.35 -22.27 1.70
CA ARG A 114 -6.19 -20.81 1.82
C ARG A 114 -4.75 -20.37 1.61
N PRO A 115 -4.52 -19.12 1.20
CA PRO A 115 -3.18 -18.57 1.18
C PRO A 115 -2.57 -18.57 2.58
N ALA A 116 -1.49 -19.32 2.75
CA ALA A 116 -0.74 -19.38 4.01
C ALA A 116 0.23 -18.20 4.15
N ARG A 117 0.70 -17.64 3.02
CA ARG A 117 1.60 -16.49 3.02
C ARG A 117 1.37 -15.60 1.81
N LEU A 118 1.45 -14.29 2.04
CA LEU A 118 1.45 -13.24 1.03
C LEU A 118 2.83 -12.59 1.00
N LEU A 119 3.35 -12.36 -0.21
CA LEU A 119 4.56 -11.59 -0.44
C LEU A 119 4.19 -10.42 -1.34
N ILE A 120 4.46 -9.20 -0.91
CA ILE A 120 4.11 -7.97 -1.64
C ILE A 120 5.36 -7.12 -1.77
N GLN A 121 5.70 -6.69 -2.99
CA GLN A 121 6.87 -5.84 -3.22
C GLN A 121 6.70 -4.96 -4.44
N THR A 122 7.38 -3.81 -4.43
CA THR A 122 7.55 -2.99 -5.62
C THR A 122 8.92 -3.24 -6.25
N LEU A 123 8.97 -3.18 -7.58
CA LEU A 123 10.17 -3.39 -8.41
C LEU A 123 10.27 -2.28 -9.47
N ALA A 124 11.40 -2.23 -10.17
CA ALA A 124 11.64 -1.31 -11.29
C ALA A 124 11.30 0.15 -10.93
N ASP A 125 11.99 0.70 -9.94
CA ASP A 125 11.77 2.06 -9.44
C ASP A 125 10.31 2.33 -9.09
N LYS A 126 9.66 1.42 -8.36
CA LYS A 126 8.27 1.52 -7.92
C LYS A 126 7.25 1.52 -9.07
N LYS A 127 7.64 1.13 -10.28
CA LYS A 127 6.76 1.06 -11.46
C LYS A 127 6.04 -0.27 -11.59
N ARG A 128 6.48 -1.29 -10.86
CA ARG A 128 5.86 -2.61 -10.81
C ARG A 128 5.52 -2.99 -9.39
N LEU A 129 4.34 -3.59 -9.19
CA LEU A 129 3.91 -4.22 -7.95
C LEU A 129 3.73 -5.71 -8.20
N VAL A 130 4.28 -6.53 -7.32
CA VAL A 130 4.12 -8.00 -7.39
C VAL A 130 3.51 -8.47 -6.09
N LEU A 131 2.40 -9.18 -6.19
CA LEU A 131 1.74 -9.89 -5.11
C LEU A 131 1.82 -11.38 -5.38
N THR A 132 2.39 -12.15 -4.46
CA THR A 132 2.51 -13.62 -4.56
C THR A 132 1.73 -14.27 -3.43
N LEU A 133 0.87 -15.21 -3.80
CA LEU A 133 0.10 -16.06 -2.89
C LEU A 133 0.79 -17.41 -2.78
N GLN A 134 1.08 -17.83 -1.57
CA GLN A 134 1.68 -19.13 -1.29
C GLN A 134 0.76 -20.00 -0.42
N TYR A 135 0.71 -21.27 -0.71
CA TYR A 135 -0.18 -22.26 -0.09
C TYR A 135 0.59 -23.41 0.51
N GLY A 136 0.07 -24.03 1.54
CA GLY A 136 0.61 -25.23 2.17
C GLY A 136 0.06 -25.40 3.58
N SER A 137 0.29 -26.57 4.15
CA SER A 137 -0.07 -26.88 5.53
C SER A 137 1.02 -26.51 6.56
N ASN A 138 2.17 -26.03 6.07
CA ASN A 138 3.31 -25.67 6.91
C ASN A 138 4.09 -24.54 6.26
N VAL A 139 4.37 -23.47 7.00
CA VAL A 139 5.11 -22.28 6.55
C VAL A 139 6.52 -22.57 6.02
N LYS A 140 7.11 -23.72 6.38
CA LYS A 140 8.43 -24.12 5.90
C LYS A 140 8.39 -24.79 4.52
N ARG A 141 7.21 -25.20 4.03
CA ARG A 141 7.02 -25.92 2.76
C ARG A 141 5.83 -25.35 1.99
N LEU A 142 5.94 -24.07 1.60
CA LEU A 142 4.92 -23.41 0.83
C LEU A 142 5.20 -23.51 -0.67
N GLN A 143 4.12 -23.65 -1.45
CA GLN A 143 4.14 -23.64 -2.90
C GLN A 143 3.51 -22.36 -3.42
N GLN A 144 4.02 -21.82 -4.50
CA GLN A 144 3.46 -20.65 -5.15
C GLN A 144 2.12 -21.00 -5.80
N GLY A 145 1.04 -20.44 -5.27
CA GLY A 145 -0.32 -20.66 -5.78
C GLY A 145 -0.69 -19.71 -6.90
N ALA A 146 -0.36 -18.43 -6.75
CA ALA A 146 -0.60 -17.41 -7.77
C ALA A 146 0.41 -16.27 -7.66
N THR A 147 0.61 -15.58 -8.78
CA THR A 147 1.34 -14.32 -8.83
C THR A 147 0.54 -13.30 -9.61
N LEU A 148 0.38 -12.12 -9.04
CA LEU A 148 -0.24 -10.97 -9.65
C LEU A 148 0.87 -9.94 -9.92
N GLY A 149 1.18 -9.73 -11.19
CA GLY A 149 2.19 -8.79 -11.61
C GLY A 149 1.54 -7.57 -12.23
N TYR A 150 1.71 -6.42 -11.60
CA TYR A 150 1.10 -5.16 -11.99
C TYR A 150 2.14 -4.16 -12.49
N THR A 151 1.69 -3.24 -13.33
CA THR A 151 2.39 -2.00 -13.70
C THR A 151 1.58 -0.83 -13.17
N ARG A 152 2.25 0.18 -12.65
CA ARG A 152 1.61 1.41 -12.14
C ARG A 152 0.84 2.11 -13.26
N LYS A 153 -0.43 2.46 -13.02
CA LYS A 153 -1.25 3.22 -13.98
C LYS A 153 -0.57 4.56 -14.26
N GLY A 154 -0.58 5.00 -15.52
CA GLY A 154 0.08 6.23 -15.94
C GLY A 154 1.59 6.13 -16.15
N THR A 155 2.20 4.96 -15.95
CA THR A 155 3.62 4.76 -16.26
C THR A 155 3.83 4.74 -17.78
N VAL A 156 4.59 5.71 -18.27
CA VAL A 156 5.06 5.74 -19.66
C VAL A 156 6.45 5.12 -19.68
N PHE A 157 6.64 4.02 -20.40
CA PHE A 157 7.89 3.24 -20.43
C PHE A 157 9.08 3.97 -21.10
N ALA A 158 8.91 5.21 -21.56
CA ALA A 158 9.97 5.97 -22.23
C ALA A 158 9.78 7.48 -22.12
N THR A 159 9.80 8.05 -20.94
CA THR A 159 9.95 9.51 -20.83
C THR A 159 10.85 9.90 -19.67
N ARG A 160 11.77 10.85 -19.97
CA ARG A 160 12.69 11.51 -19.06
C ARG A 160 11.98 11.91 -17.75
N SER A 161 12.72 11.81 -16.65
CA SER A 161 12.30 12.20 -15.30
C SER A 161 11.48 13.50 -15.31
N ARG A 162 10.16 13.36 -15.10
CA ARG A 162 9.34 14.50 -14.66
C ARG A 162 9.65 14.79 -13.20
N PRO A 163 9.65 16.04 -12.78
CA PRO A 163 9.69 16.35 -11.36
C PRO A 163 8.54 15.60 -10.67
N VAL A 164 8.87 14.86 -9.65
CA VAL A 164 7.88 14.11 -8.87
C VAL A 164 7.20 15.11 -7.94
N ASN A 165 5.91 15.33 -8.14
CA ASN A 165 5.13 16.15 -7.22
C ASN A 165 4.93 15.35 -5.92
N GLU A 166 5.13 16.01 -4.79
CA GLU A 166 5.00 15.40 -3.48
C GLU A 166 3.55 15.50 -2.95
N CYS A 167 3.01 14.41 -2.43
CA CYS A 167 1.72 14.42 -1.77
C CYS A 167 1.77 15.25 -0.49
N VAL A 168 0.95 16.30 -0.40
CA VAL A 168 0.90 17.23 0.74
C VAL A 168 0.56 16.51 2.05
N VAL A 169 -0.20 15.40 2.00
CA VAL A 169 -0.61 14.62 3.18
C VAL A 169 0.48 13.67 3.66
N THR A 170 1.05 12.87 2.74
CA THR A 170 1.91 11.73 3.12
C THR A 170 3.36 11.85 2.70
N GLY A 171 3.71 12.81 1.83
CA GLY A 171 5.07 12.96 1.30
C GLY A 171 5.43 11.97 0.19
N GLY A 172 4.50 11.10 -0.23
CA GLY A 172 4.70 10.21 -1.36
C GLY A 172 4.49 10.90 -2.70
N GLU A 173 4.53 10.13 -3.82
CA GLU A 173 4.29 10.67 -5.16
C GLU A 173 2.84 11.13 -5.33
N GLY A 174 2.63 12.43 -5.53
CA GLY A 174 1.33 13.04 -5.82
C GLY A 174 0.97 12.91 -7.29
N ASN A 175 -0.22 12.40 -7.57
CA ASN A 175 -0.71 12.18 -8.93
C ASN A 175 -1.98 12.95 -9.26
N GLN A 176 -2.64 13.53 -8.26
CA GLN A 176 -3.85 14.33 -8.38
C GLN A 176 -3.61 15.73 -7.82
N GLN A 177 -3.98 16.73 -8.62
CA GLN A 177 -3.84 18.14 -8.26
C GLN A 177 -5.05 18.59 -7.45
N VAL A 178 -4.81 19.37 -6.40
CA VAL A 178 -5.83 20.04 -5.58
C VAL A 178 -5.42 21.50 -5.38
N SER A 179 -6.39 22.38 -5.15
CA SER A 179 -6.13 23.81 -4.98
C SER A 179 -6.73 24.31 -3.67
N TYR A 180 -6.01 25.18 -2.97
CA TYR A 180 -6.49 25.87 -1.79
C TYR A 180 -5.93 27.30 -1.75
N GLN A 181 -6.80 28.30 -1.58
CA GLN A 181 -6.46 29.72 -1.54
C GLN A 181 -5.59 30.21 -2.73
N GLY A 182 -5.81 29.63 -3.93
CA GLY A 182 -5.08 30.00 -5.15
C GLY A 182 -3.74 29.29 -5.33
N GLU A 183 -3.30 28.51 -4.35
CA GLU A 183 -2.12 27.66 -4.47
C GLU A 183 -2.48 26.23 -4.87
N THR A 184 -1.51 25.56 -5.51
CA THR A 184 -1.65 24.21 -6.02
C THR A 184 -0.85 23.22 -5.21
N TYR A 185 -1.53 22.16 -4.77
CA TYR A 185 -0.95 21.04 -4.03
C TYR A 185 -1.21 19.72 -4.77
N TRP A 186 -0.56 18.67 -4.32
CA TRP A 186 -0.72 17.35 -4.91
C TRP A 186 -1.07 16.32 -3.84
N VAL A 187 -1.94 15.35 -4.21
CA VAL A 187 -2.30 14.21 -3.38
C VAL A 187 -2.10 12.91 -4.14
N CYS A 188 -1.85 11.81 -3.43
CA CYS A 188 -1.51 10.53 -4.05
C CYS A 188 -2.71 9.60 -4.26
N CYS A 189 -3.80 9.78 -3.54
CA CYS A 189 -4.96 8.89 -3.58
C CYS A 189 -6.22 9.57 -3.00
N LYS A 190 -7.36 8.89 -3.12
CA LYS A 190 -8.66 9.38 -2.64
C LYS A 190 -8.68 9.66 -1.13
N GLY A 191 -8.04 8.83 -0.31
CA GLY A 191 -7.95 9.06 1.13
C GLY A 191 -7.20 10.35 1.47
N CYS A 192 -6.11 10.65 0.75
CA CYS A 192 -5.39 11.92 0.90
C CYS A 192 -6.19 13.11 0.37
N LEU A 193 -6.99 12.92 -0.71
CA LEU A 193 -7.89 13.94 -1.20
C LEU A 193 -8.93 14.31 -0.14
N SER A 194 -9.66 13.33 0.39
CA SER A 194 -10.66 13.58 1.45
C SER A 194 -10.04 14.26 2.66
N MET A 195 -8.89 13.79 3.12
CA MET A 195 -8.21 14.40 4.27
C MET A 195 -7.79 15.86 4.02
N PHE A 196 -7.40 16.18 2.79
CA PHE A 196 -7.10 17.55 2.39
C PHE A 196 -8.35 18.42 2.32
N GLU A 197 -9.44 17.90 1.74
CA GLU A 197 -10.73 18.61 1.64
C GLU A 197 -11.36 18.87 3.01
N ASP A 198 -11.26 17.92 3.95
CA ASP A 198 -11.79 18.03 5.30
C ASP A 198 -11.10 19.13 6.13
N ASN A 199 -9.77 19.26 6.00
CA ASN A 199 -9.02 20.28 6.74
C ASN A 199 -7.72 20.68 6.03
N PRO A 200 -7.82 21.51 4.97
CA PRO A 200 -6.67 21.89 4.15
C PRO A 200 -5.60 22.65 4.94
N GLU A 201 -6.00 23.55 5.85
CA GLU A 201 -5.06 24.35 6.64
C GLU A 201 -4.15 23.48 7.52
N LYS A 202 -4.74 22.50 8.20
CA LYS A 202 -3.98 21.58 9.05
C LYS A 202 -3.02 20.72 8.24
N VAL A 203 -3.47 20.22 7.08
CA VAL A 203 -2.65 19.41 6.18
C VAL A 203 -1.47 20.21 5.63
N ILE A 204 -1.72 21.45 5.19
CA ILE A 204 -0.68 22.35 4.68
C ILE A 204 0.32 22.70 5.78
N ALA A 205 -0.14 23.03 7.00
CA ALA A 205 0.74 23.32 8.12
C ALA A 205 1.67 22.13 8.46
N ALA A 206 1.14 20.90 8.44
CA ALA A 206 1.93 19.69 8.66
C ALA A 206 2.94 19.44 7.52
N TYR A 207 2.55 19.72 6.28
CA TYR A 207 3.44 19.64 5.12
C TYR A 207 4.61 20.62 5.24
N GLU A 208 4.35 21.88 5.55
CA GLU A 208 5.38 22.90 5.71
C GLU A 208 6.34 22.57 6.85
N ALA A 209 5.83 22.08 7.98
CA ALA A 209 6.66 21.62 9.09
C ALA A 209 7.58 20.46 8.69
N ARG A 210 7.09 19.50 7.89
CA ARG A 210 7.90 18.41 7.34
C ARG A 210 8.99 18.95 6.42
N LYS A 211 8.65 19.85 5.50
CA LYS A 211 9.62 20.46 4.58
C LYS A 211 10.69 21.28 5.31
N ALA A 212 10.33 21.97 6.37
CA ALA A 212 11.29 22.69 7.20
C ALA A 212 12.30 21.74 7.88
N LYS A 213 11.82 20.62 8.43
CA LYS A 213 12.68 19.57 9.01
C LYS A 213 13.63 18.95 7.98
N GLU A 214 13.15 18.69 6.76
CA GLU A 214 13.98 18.15 5.67
C GLU A 214 15.09 19.12 5.27
N ARG A 215 14.77 20.41 5.09
CA ARG A 215 15.76 21.46 4.77
C ARG A 215 16.83 21.59 5.85
N ALA A 216 16.42 21.55 7.13
CA ALA A 216 17.36 21.62 8.25
C ALA A 216 18.32 20.42 8.26
N LYS A 217 17.84 19.20 7.94
CA LYS A 217 18.69 18.00 7.84
C LYS A 217 19.68 18.07 6.67
N GLN A 218 19.29 18.66 5.53
CA GLN A 218 20.18 18.82 4.37
C GLN A 218 21.29 19.86 4.59
N GLN A 219 21.05 20.85 5.44
CA GLN A 219 22.05 21.88 5.78
C GLN A 219 23.06 21.44 6.83
N SER A 220 22.80 20.31 7.52
CA SER A 220 23.64 19.76 8.57
C SER A 220 24.52 18.57 8.12
N GLN A 221 24.54 18.27 6.82
CA GLN A 221 25.43 17.30 6.14
C GLN A 221 26.45 18.01 5.26
#